data_30493ade9df3ac7e4ee0231d46b4c608
#
_entry.id   30493ade9df3ac7e4ee0231d46b4c608
#
_cell.length_a   1.000
_cell.length_b   1.000
_cell.length_c   1.000
_cell.angle_alpha   90.00
_cell.angle_beta   90.00
_cell.angle_gamma   90.00
#
_symmetry.space_group_name_H-M   'P 1'
#
loop_
_entity.id
_entity.type
_entity.pdbx_description
1 polymer ?
#
loop_
_entity_poly.entity_id
_entity_poly.type
_entity_poly.pdbx_seq_one_letter_code
_entity_poly.pdbx_strand_id
1 'polypeptide(L)'
;VAEQGKHAPVLLILGQRGWQAERVFEQLDRPEELQGHVQELGTCNDEELAGWIGGARALLMPSFAEGFGLPVFEALELGTPVIASDLPVFREVGGGIPTYLDPQDSAAWKRTIEAFCADGPERQRQVAEIGAFQAPTWGDHFAKVEVWLARL
;
A
#
# COMPACT_ATOMS: atom_id res chain seq x y z
N VAL A 1 12.31 -9.93 -11.63
CA VAL A 1 11.56 -10.84 -12.52
C VAL A 1 12.51 -11.83 -13.17
N ALA A 2 13.56 -11.39 -13.84
CA ALA A 2 14.49 -12.26 -14.56
C ALA A 2 15.13 -13.37 -13.69
N GLU A 3 15.28 -13.13 -12.38
CA GLU A 3 15.91 -14.09 -11.45
C GLU A 3 14.91 -15.10 -10.85
N GLN A 4 13.61 -14.80 -10.85
CA GLN A 4 12.58 -15.64 -10.20
C GLN A 4 11.69 -16.40 -11.19
N GLY A 5 11.74 -16.06 -12.49
CA GLY A 5 11.00 -16.75 -13.54
C GLY A 5 9.48 -16.78 -13.29
N LYS A 6 8.87 -17.96 -13.49
CA LYS A 6 7.41 -18.15 -13.37
C LYS A 6 6.82 -17.92 -11.96
N HIS A 7 7.65 -17.80 -10.95
CA HIS A 7 7.24 -17.56 -9.54
C HIS A 7 7.37 -16.10 -9.12
N ALA A 8 7.77 -15.21 -10.02
CA ALA A 8 7.80 -13.78 -9.70
C ALA A 8 6.38 -13.27 -9.42
N PRO A 9 6.22 -12.38 -8.43
CA PRO A 9 4.93 -11.78 -8.12
C PRO A 9 4.42 -10.94 -9.28
N VAL A 10 3.11 -10.69 -9.31
CA VAL A 10 2.49 -9.71 -10.21
C VAL A 10 2.31 -8.40 -9.44
N LEU A 11 2.80 -7.31 -10.00
CA LEU A 11 2.52 -5.95 -9.54
C LEU A 11 1.28 -5.44 -10.30
N LEU A 12 0.24 -5.10 -9.55
CA LEU A 12 -0.92 -4.41 -10.08
C LEU A 12 -0.79 -2.92 -9.78
N ILE A 13 -0.90 -2.08 -10.79
CA ILE A 13 -0.90 -0.63 -10.66
C ILE A 13 -2.32 -0.15 -10.87
N LEU A 14 -2.92 0.38 -9.80
CA LEU A 14 -4.28 0.88 -9.76
C LEU A 14 -4.27 2.40 -9.84
N GLY A 15 -5.07 2.96 -10.75
CA GLY A 15 -5.21 4.39 -10.95
C GLY A 15 -4.79 4.85 -12.34
N GLN A 16 -4.90 6.15 -12.56
CA GLN A 16 -4.51 6.78 -13.82
C GLN A 16 -3.02 7.14 -13.80
N ARG A 17 -2.41 7.12 -14.98
CA ARG A 17 -1.05 7.65 -15.17
C ARG A 17 -1.03 9.12 -14.76
N GLY A 18 -0.22 9.42 -13.76
CA GLY A 18 -0.05 10.77 -13.22
C GLY A 18 0.88 11.63 -14.09
N TRP A 19 1.16 12.82 -13.61
CA TRP A 19 2.09 13.77 -14.24
C TRP A 19 3.49 13.64 -13.63
N GLN A 20 4.52 14.08 -14.36
CA GLN A 20 5.95 13.99 -13.96
C GLN A 20 6.46 12.56 -13.68
N ALA A 21 5.90 11.56 -14.37
CA ALA A 21 6.28 10.16 -14.24
C ALA A 21 6.71 9.52 -15.58
N GLU A 22 7.17 10.32 -16.53
CA GLU A 22 7.51 9.90 -17.89
C GLU A 22 8.49 8.74 -17.91
N ARG A 23 9.51 8.76 -17.04
CA ARG A 23 10.51 7.67 -16.94
C ARG A 23 9.90 6.35 -16.48
N VAL A 24 8.87 6.40 -15.64
CA VAL A 24 8.14 5.21 -15.21
C VAL A 24 7.32 4.68 -16.36
N PHE A 25 6.64 5.55 -17.10
CA PHE A 25 5.84 5.16 -18.26
C PHE A 25 6.69 4.58 -19.37
N GLU A 26 7.88 5.13 -19.64
CA GLU A 26 8.84 4.55 -20.59
C GLU A 26 9.20 3.10 -20.24
N GLN A 27 9.25 2.75 -18.96
CA GLN A 27 9.49 1.37 -18.53
C GLN A 27 8.25 0.51 -18.62
N LEU A 28 7.09 1.03 -18.22
CA LEU A 28 5.81 0.31 -18.30
C LEU A 28 5.40 0.01 -19.74
N ASP A 29 5.77 0.90 -20.67
CA ASP A 29 5.50 0.74 -22.11
C ASP A 29 6.46 -0.25 -22.80
N ARG A 30 7.35 -0.94 -22.04
CA ARG A 30 8.21 -2.03 -22.50
C ARG A 30 7.73 -3.40 -21.99
N PRO A 31 6.61 -3.91 -22.48
CA PRO A 31 5.97 -5.12 -21.94
C PRO A 31 6.86 -6.37 -22.01
N GLU A 32 7.78 -6.41 -22.99
CA GLU A 32 8.71 -7.53 -23.18
C GLU A 32 9.68 -7.68 -21.99
N GLU A 33 10.11 -6.57 -21.38
CA GLU A 33 11.01 -6.58 -20.24
C GLU A 33 10.28 -6.97 -18.95
N LEU A 34 8.99 -6.67 -18.84
CA LEU A 34 8.15 -6.91 -17.68
C LEU A 34 7.46 -8.28 -17.71
N GLN A 35 7.43 -8.96 -18.86
CA GLN A 35 6.95 -10.34 -19.05
C GLN A 35 5.57 -10.63 -18.42
N GLY A 36 4.67 -9.64 -18.38
CA GLY A 36 3.34 -9.77 -17.79
C GLY A 36 3.30 -9.73 -16.26
N HIS A 37 4.44 -9.48 -15.60
CA HIS A 37 4.50 -9.33 -14.14
C HIS A 37 4.14 -7.93 -13.63
N VAL A 38 3.86 -7.00 -14.52
CA VAL A 38 3.33 -5.67 -14.19
C VAL A 38 2.09 -5.44 -15.04
N GLN A 39 0.99 -5.05 -14.40
CA GLN A 39 -0.29 -4.80 -15.05
C GLN A 39 -0.84 -3.47 -14.56
N GLU A 40 -1.20 -2.59 -15.49
CA GLU A 40 -1.92 -1.36 -15.20
C GLU A 40 -3.42 -1.62 -15.37
N LEU A 41 -4.19 -1.44 -14.30
CA LEU A 41 -5.64 -1.71 -14.30
C LEU A 41 -6.48 -0.44 -14.55
N GLY A 42 -5.84 0.73 -14.58
CA GLY A 42 -6.56 2.00 -14.77
C GLY A 42 -7.49 2.35 -13.61
N THR A 43 -8.62 2.98 -13.94
CA THR A 43 -9.66 3.31 -12.95
C THR A 43 -10.57 2.13 -12.71
N CYS A 44 -10.89 1.86 -11.46
CA CYS A 44 -11.88 0.90 -11.02
C CYS A 44 -12.88 1.56 -10.07
N ASN A 45 -14.01 0.94 -9.83
CA ASN A 45 -14.96 1.37 -8.81
C ASN A 45 -14.50 0.90 -7.42
N ASP A 46 -15.17 1.39 -6.37
CA ASP A 46 -14.77 1.10 -4.98
C ASP A 46 -14.85 -0.39 -4.62
N GLU A 47 -15.82 -1.12 -5.16
CA GLU A 47 -15.97 -2.56 -4.93
C GLU A 47 -14.84 -3.36 -5.58
N GLU A 48 -14.48 -3.01 -6.81
CA GLU A 48 -13.34 -3.59 -7.51
C GLU A 48 -12.02 -3.26 -6.80
N LEU A 49 -11.84 -2.01 -6.36
CA LEU A 49 -10.66 -1.57 -5.61
C LEU A 49 -10.52 -2.37 -4.32
N ALA A 50 -11.59 -2.49 -3.54
CA ALA A 50 -11.61 -3.28 -2.32
C ALA A 50 -11.30 -4.76 -2.58
N GLY A 51 -11.81 -5.31 -3.68
CA GLY A 51 -11.52 -6.68 -4.12
C GLY A 51 -10.03 -6.88 -4.45
N TRP A 52 -9.42 -5.94 -5.19
CA TRP A 52 -8.00 -5.99 -5.52
C TRP A 52 -7.12 -5.84 -4.30
N ILE A 53 -7.41 -4.87 -3.41
CA ILE A 53 -6.65 -4.66 -2.18
C ILE A 53 -6.79 -5.87 -1.27
N GLY A 54 -8.02 -6.32 -0.98
CA GLY A 54 -8.27 -7.44 -0.07
C GLY A 54 -7.71 -8.79 -0.55
N GLY A 55 -7.58 -8.96 -1.88
CA GLY A 55 -6.95 -10.13 -2.49
C GLY A 55 -5.42 -10.03 -2.64
N ALA A 56 -4.84 -8.87 -2.40
CA ALA A 56 -3.42 -8.64 -2.58
C ALA A 56 -2.57 -9.27 -1.46
N ARG A 57 -1.36 -9.63 -1.79
CA ARG A 57 -0.38 -10.11 -0.81
C ARG A 57 0.13 -8.99 0.10
N ALA A 58 0.23 -7.79 -0.44
CA ALA A 58 0.49 -6.55 0.26
C ALA A 58 0.09 -5.35 -0.61
N LEU A 59 -0.28 -4.24 0.03
CA LEU A 59 -0.33 -2.93 -0.59
C LEU A 59 1.07 -2.30 -0.56
N LEU A 60 1.47 -1.65 -1.67
CA LEU A 60 2.71 -0.89 -1.78
C LEU A 60 2.40 0.60 -1.92
N MET A 61 2.94 1.43 -1.01
CA MET A 61 2.75 2.88 -1.02
C MET A 61 4.11 3.61 -0.98
N PRO A 62 4.85 3.65 -2.11
CA PRO A 62 6.18 4.26 -2.18
C PRO A 62 6.11 5.78 -2.40
N SER A 63 5.14 6.45 -1.81
CA SER A 63 4.93 7.89 -1.98
C SER A 63 6.04 8.71 -1.35
N PHE A 64 6.41 9.84 -1.96
CA PHE A 64 7.31 10.84 -1.38
C PHE A 64 6.57 11.86 -0.51
N ALA A 65 5.27 12.05 -0.75
CA ALA A 65 4.38 12.91 0.01
C ALA A 65 2.95 12.42 -0.11
N GLU A 66 2.19 12.58 0.95
CA GLU A 66 0.78 12.19 1.02
C GLU A 66 -0.02 13.17 1.90
N GLY A 67 -1.30 13.30 1.60
CA GLY A 67 -2.20 14.11 2.40
C GLY A 67 -2.75 13.38 3.61
N PHE A 68 -3.38 12.23 3.42
CA PHE A 68 -4.02 11.43 4.47
C PHE A 68 -3.58 9.96 4.48
N GLY A 69 -3.34 9.37 3.31
CA GLY A 69 -2.94 7.96 3.20
C GLY A 69 -4.12 6.99 3.24
N LEU A 70 -5.25 7.37 2.64
CA LEU A 70 -6.46 6.52 2.57
C LEU A 70 -6.16 5.07 2.13
N PRO A 71 -5.32 4.80 1.11
CA PRO A 71 -5.07 3.42 0.69
C PRO A 71 -4.43 2.56 1.78
N VAL A 72 -3.60 3.14 2.66
CA VAL A 72 -3.02 2.42 3.80
C VAL A 72 -4.12 2.04 4.79
N PHE A 73 -5.00 2.97 5.09
CA PHE A 73 -6.15 2.74 5.95
C PHE A 73 -7.06 1.64 5.40
N GLU A 74 -7.46 1.75 4.14
CA GLU A 74 -8.32 0.79 3.44
C GLU A 74 -7.71 -0.61 3.41
N ALA A 75 -6.40 -0.71 3.17
CA ALA A 75 -5.71 -2.00 3.18
C ALA A 75 -5.73 -2.67 4.55
N LEU A 76 -5.49 -1.92 5.62
CA LEU A 76 -5.54 -2.45 6.97
C LEU A 76 -6.95 -2.87 7.36
N GLU A 77 -7.96 -2.11 6.97
CA GLU A 77 -9.39 -2.46 7.18
C GLU A 77 -9.79 -3.75 6.46
N LEU A 78 -9.23 -3.97 5.27
CA LEU A 78 -9.45 -5.17 4.46
C LEU A 78 -8.56 -6.36 4.87
N GLY A 79 -7.72 -6.21 5.88
CA GLY A 79 -6.84 -7.27 6.33
C GLY A 79 -5.55 -7.44 5.52
N THR A 80 -5.21 -6.48 4.68
CA THR A 80 -4.08 -6.56 3.76
C THR A 80 -2.82 -5.94 4.36
N PRO A 81 -1.69 -6.67 4.43
CA PRO A 81 -0.41 -6.13 4.83
C PRO A 81 0.05 -4.94 3.98
N VAL A 82 0.81 -4.03 4.58
CA VAL A 82 1.23 -2.80 3.94
C VAL A 82 2.74 -2.61 4.02
N ILE A 83 3.35 -2.24 2.89
CA ILE A 83 4.71 -1.71 2.80
C ILE A 83 4.58 -0.26 2.33
N ALA A 84 4.97 0.70 3.15
CA ALA A 84 4.80 2.12 2.86
C ALA A 84 6.10 2.90 3.06
N SER A 85 6.18 4.06 2.44
CA SER A 85 7.23 5.02 2.75
C SER A 85 7.16 5.48 4.20
N ASP A 86 8.29 5.75 4.81
CA ASP A 86 8.36 6.26 6.19
C ASP A 86 7.94 7.74 6.24
N LEU A 87 6.63 7.97 6.14
CA LEU A 87 6.01 9.27 6.22
C LEU A 87 5.22 9.41 7.53
N PRO A 88 5.23 10.60 8.16
CA PRO A 88 4.48 10.85 9.39
C PRO A 88 2.99 10.49 9.27
N VAL A 89 2.37 10.81 8.13
CA VAL A 89 0.95 10.54 7.88
C VAL A 89 0.66 9.04 7.82
N PHE A 90 1.54 8.23 7.23
CA PHE A 90 1.35 6.78 7.21
C PHE A 90 1.52 6.15 8.60
N ARG A 91 2.43 6.70 9.42
CA ARG A 91 2.56 6.30 10.82
C ARG A 91 1.37 6.70 11.67
N GLU A 92 0.77 7.86 11.39
CA GLU A 92 -0.47 8.31 12.05
C GLU A 92 -1.63 7.36 11.76
N VAL A 93 -1.77 6.94 10.51
CA VAL A 93 -2.88 6.09 10.05
C VAL A 93 -2.65 4.62 10.41
N GLY A 94 -1.48 4.09 10.12
CA GLY A 94 -1.17 2.66 10.25
C GLY A 94 -0.52 2.25 11.56
N GLY A 95 -0.12 3.22 12.39
CA GLY A 95 0.57 2.94 13.66
C GLY A 95 1.87 2.17 13.45
N GLY A 96 2.03 1.08 14.18
CA GLY A 96 3.18 0.17 14.08
C GLY A 96 2.97 -1.02 13.14
N ILE A 97 1.80 -1.15 12.51
CA ILE A 97 1.47 -2.34 11.70
C ILE A 97 2.25 -2.38 10.38
N PRO A 98 2.22 -1.33 9.51
CA PRO A 98 2.96 -1.36 8.24
C PRO A 98 4.46 -1.47 8.40
N THR A 99 5.12 -2.04 7.40
CA THR A 99 6.57 -1.90 7.24
C THR A 99 6.88 -0.58 6.57
N TYR A 100 7.66 0.27 7.23
CA TYR A 100 8.02 1.59 6.74
C TYR A 100 9.44 1.62 6.21
N LEU A 101 9.61 2.15 5.00
CA LEU A 101 10.88 2.20 4.29
C LEU A 101 11.16 3.62 3.77
N ASP A 102 12.44 3.96 3.66
CA ASP A 102 12.84 5.14 2.90
C ASP A 102 12.41 4.96 1.43
N PRO A 103 11.63 5.88 0.84
CA PRO A 103 11.18 5.77 -0.55
C PRO A 103 12.34 5.77 -1.55
N GLN A 104 13.54 6.18 -1.17
CA GLN A 104 14.72 6.18 -2.01
C GLN A 104 15.58 4.91 -1.87
N ASP A 105 15.37 4.08 -0.85
CA ASP A 105 16.12 2.83 -0.67
C ASP A 105 15.50 1.67 -1.47
N SER A 106 15.73 1.69 -2.78
CA SER A 106 15.23 0.65 -3.69
C SER A 106 15.68 -0.78 -3.28
N ALA A 107 16.84 -0.90 -2.65
CA ALA A 107 17.34 -2.20 -2.20
C ALA A 107 16.54 -2.72 -1.00
N ALA A 108 16.14 -1.87 -0.06
CA ALA A 108 15.25 -2.24 1.03
C ALA A 108 13.86 -2.63 0.50
N TRP A 109 13.31 -1.85 -0.42
CA TRP A 109 12.02 -2.17 -1.06
C TRP A 109 12.07 -3.55 -1.73
N LYS A 110 13.08 -3.81 -2.57
CA LYS A 110 13.24 -5.12 -3.22
C LYS A 110 13.25 -6.25 -2.20
N ARG A 111 14.14 -6.19 -1.20
CA ARG A 111 14.25 -7.25 -0.17
C ARG A 111 12.94 -7.47 0.59
N THR A 112 12.26 -6.39 0.95
CA THR A 112 11.00 -6.47 1.69
C THR A 112 9.89 -7.09 0.86
N ILE A 113 9.74 -6.67 -0.41
CA ILE A 113 8.75 -7.25 -1.34
C ILE A 113 9.02 -8.75 -1.52
N GLU A 114 10.27 -9.16 -1.74
CA GLU A 114 10.65 -10.58 -1.86
C GLU A 114 10.32 -11.38 -0.58
N ALA A 115 10.59 -10.81 0.59
CA ALA A 115 10.24 -11.44 1.86
C ALA A 115 8.72 -11.58 2.04
N PHE A 116 7.93 -10.59 1.63
CA PHE A 116 6.46 -10.67 1.66
C PHE A 116 5.92 -11.69 0.66
N CYS A 117 6.53 -11.82 -0.50
CA CYS A 117 6.16 -12.85 -1.48
C CYS A 117 6.41 -14.27 -0.92
N ALA A 118 7.47 -14.46 -0.17
CA ALA A 118 7.82 -15.72 0.48
C ALA A 118 7.06 -15.98 1.79
N ASP A 119 6.12 -15.14 2.16
CA ASP A 119 5.38 -15.20 3.44
C ASP A 119 6.29 -15.11 4.68
N GLY A 120 7.30 -14.23 4.58
CA GLY A 120 8.29 -14.03 5.63
C GLY A 120 7.72 -13.52 6.96
N PRO A 121 8.54 -13.55 8.03
CA PRO A 121 8.09 -13.28 9.40
C PRO A 121 7.38 -11.91 9.56
N GLU A 122 7.87 -10.91 8.85
CA GLU A 122 7.32 -9.56 8.92
C GLU A 122 5.90 -9.48 8.35
N ARG A 123 5.65 -10.18 7.23
CA ARG A 123 4.28 -10.28 6.69
C ARG A 123 3.36 -11.02 7.65
N GLN A 124 3.82 -12.12 8.23
CA GLN A 124 3.05 -12.89 9.20
C GLN A 124 2.75 -12.09 10.46
N ARG A 125 3.70 -11.26 10.93
CA ARG A 125 3.48 -10.30 12.03
C ARG A 125 2.34 -9.36 11.69
N GLN A 126 2.39 -8.71 10.53
CA GLN A 126 1.33 -7.78 10.12
C GLN A 126 -0.04 -8.48 10.04
N VAL A 127 -0.13 -9.64 9.41
CA VAL A 127 -1.39 -10.40 9.34
C VAL A 127 -1.97 -10.67 10.72
N ALA A 128 -1.13 -11.01 11.69
CA ALA A 128 -1.59 -11.23 13.05
C ALA A 128 -2.06 -9.94 13.76
N GLU A 129 -1.38 -8.82 13.52
CA GLU A 129 -1.68 -7.54 14.16
C GLU A 129 -2.86 -6.81 13.53
N ILE A 130 -3.07 -6.94 12.22
CA ILE A 130 -4.18 -6.31 11.48
C ILE A 130 -5.54 -6.72 12.06
N GLY A 131 -5.69 -7.94 12.55
CA GLY A 131 -6.92 -8.40 13.20
C GLY A 131 -7.38 -7.57 14.40
N ALA A 132 -6.47 -6.81 15.02
CA ALA A 132 -6.75 -5.88 16.11
C ALA A 132 -6.86 -4.41 15.65
N PHE A 133 -6.65 -4.13 14.37
CA PHE A 133 -6.77 -2.78 13.83
C PHE A 133 -8.21 -2.29 13.93
N GLN A 134 -8.38 -1.12 14.52
CA GLN A 134 -9.67 -0.47 14.63
C GLN A 134 -9.65 0.81 13.81
N ALA A 135 -10.40 0.81 12.74
CA ALA A 135 -10.61 1.99 11.93
C ALA A 135 -11.33 3.08 12.73
N PRO A 136 -10.82 4.33 12.75
CA PRO A 136 -11.55 5.43 13.34
C PRO A 136 -12.87 5.66 12.59
N THR A 137 -13.96 5.75 13.32
CA THR A 137 -15.29 5.95 12.76
C THR A 137 -15.65 7.43 12.69
N TRP A 138 -16.64 7.77 11.88
CA TRP A 138 -17.26 9.12 11.90
C TRP A 138 -17.81 9.46 13.28
N GLY A 139 -18.33 8.49 14.04
CA GLY A 139 -18.77 8.67 15.41
C GLY A 139 -17.64 9.16 16.32
N ASP A 140 -16.46 8.52 16.24
CA ASP A 140 -15.27 8.94 17.02
C ASP A 140 -14.81 10.35 16.63
N HIS A 141 -14.88 10.68 15.33
CA HIS A 141 -14.54 12.01 14.84
C HIS A 141 -15.50 13.07 15.42
N PHE A 142 -16.81 12.88 15.28
CA PHE A 142 -17.80 13.83 15.77
C PHE A 142 -17.78 13.98 17.29
N ALA A 143 -17.56 12.89 18.04
CA ALA A 143 -17.38 12.97 19.48
C ALA A 143 -16.21 13.90 19.88
N LYS A 144 -15.10 13.85 19.14
CA LYS A 144 -13.96 14.77 19.36
C LYS A 144 -14.32 16.21 19.02
N VAL A 145 -15.03 16.44 17.92
CA VAL A 145 -15.48 17.77 17.48
C VAL A 145 -16.44 18.38 18.52
N GLU A 146 -17.39 17.63 19.03
CA GLU A 146 -18.33 18.09 20.06
C GLU A 146 -17.61 18.51 21.35
N VAL A 147 -16.63 17.71 21.80
CA VAL A 147 -15.82 18.06 22.98
C VAL A 147 -15.02 19.34 22.75
N TRP A 148 -14.51 19.55 21.53
CA TRP A 148 -13.77 20.76 21.18
C TRP A 148 -14.70 21.99 21.15
N LEU A 149 -15.87 21.89 20.51
CA LEU A 149 -16.86 22.95 20.44
C LEU A 149 -17.38 23.38 21.81
N ALA A 150 -17.55 22.42 22.73
CA ALA A 150 -18.00 22.71 24.10
C ALA A 150 -17.00 23.53 24.96
N ARG A 151 -15.77 23.73 24.44
CA ARG A 151 -14.71 24.52 25.12
C ARG A 151 -14.55 25.93 24.55
N LEU A 152 -15.29 26.26 23.49
CA LEU A 152 -15.33 27.60 22.89
C LEU A 152 -16.38 28.49 23.58
#